data_37132ec3dd19cdec6b23c02aa207b042
#
_entry.id   37132ec3dd19cdec6b23c02aa207b042
#
_cell.length_a   1.000
_cell.length_b   1.000
_cell.length_c   1.000
_cell.angle_alpha   90.00
_cell.angle_beta   90.00
_cell.angle_gamma   90.00
#
_symmetry.space_group_name_H-M   'P 1'
#
loop_
_entity.id
_entity.type
_entity.pdbx_description
1 polymer ?
#
loop_
_entity_poly.entity_id
_entity_poly.type
_entity_poly.pdbx_seq_one_letter_code
_entity_poly.pdbx_strand_id
1 'polypeptide(L)'
;LAYFGTESYDAGFIAAKLLMSQLGSHSDILISRIVHSGKNDSNQGKNRREGFCQYLTEQGFEGNIHEVELRIDDTDYNFARLDEIFRANPRIEGAVIFNSTCYILGNYLKERGLENVKLVGYDLIGKNTQLLSEGIITALIAQRPEQQGYDGIKSLCNYLVLKQRPDKVNLMPIDILIKENLKYYLNNKL
;
A
#
# COMPACT_ATOMS: atom_id res chain seq x y z
N LEU A 1 18.25 -12.57 17.00
CA LEU A 1 17.00 -12.23 16.33
C LEU A 1 17.26 -11.99 14.84
N ALA A 2 16.33 -12.42 13.98
CA ALA A 2 16.37 -12.24 12.54
C ALA A 2 15.08 -11.53 12.08
N TYR A 3 15.18 -10.77 11.01
CA TYR A 3 14.06 -10.12 10.33
C TYR A 3 13.71 -10.92 9.08
N PHE A 4 12.43 -11.16 8.86
CA PHE A 4 11.85 -11.69 7.63
C PHE A 4 10.77 -10.74 7.15
N GLY A 5 10.93 -10.16 5.97
CA GLY A 5 9.98 -9.18 5.46
C GLY A 5 10.47 -8.50 4.19
N THR A 6 9.68 -7.55 3.67
CA THR A 6 10.05 -6.76 2.51
C THR A 6 10.81 -5.50 2.92
N GLU A 7 11.61 -4.94 1.99
CA GLU A 7 12.18 -3.62 2.16
C GLU A 7 11.09 -2.56 2.00
N SER A 8 10.80 -1.85 3.09
CA SER A 8 9.66 -0.93 3.12
C SER A 8 9.90 0.34 2.31
N TYR A 9 11.13 0.84 2.29
CA TYR A 9 11.49 2.01 1.47
C TYR A 9 11.31 1.70 -0.02
N ASP A 10 11.86 0.57 -0.49
CA ASP A 10 11.72 0.15 -1.88
C ASP A 10 10.27 -0.10 -2.27
N ALA A 11 9.46 -0.67 -1.34
CA ALA A 11 8.03 -0.85 -1.58
C ALA A 11 7.31 0.49 -1.79
N GLY A 12 7.70 1.55 -1.05
CA GLY A 12 7.20 2.90 -1.25
C GLY A 12 7.62 3.50 -2.59
N PHE A 13 8.88 3.33 -2.95
CA PHE A 13 9.44 3.77 -4.23
C PHE A 13 8.70 3.11 -5.42
N ILE A 14 8.44 1.80 -5.33
CA ILE A 14 7.66 1.06 -6.32
C ILE A 14 6.22 1.59 -6.41
N ALA A 15 5.57 1.88 -5.28
CA ALA A 15 4.22 2.44 -5.26
C ALA A 15 4.14 3.77 -6.02
N ALA A 16 5.12 4.66 -5.82
CA ALA A 16 5.19 5.93 -6.53
C ALA A 16 5.38 5.72 -8.04
N LYS A 17 6.28 4.80 -8.43
CA LYS A 17 6.51 4.46 -9.84
C LYS A 17 5.25 3.94 -10.52
N LEU A 18 4.53 3.03 -9.86
CA LEU A 18 3.27 2.48 -10.38
C LEU A 18 2.22 3.58 -10.55
N LEU A 19 2.08 4.46 -9.56
CA LEU A 19 1.11 5.54 -9.61
C LEU A 19 1.46 6.56 -10.70
N MET A 20 2.71 7.04 -10.74
CA MET A 20 3.20 8.00 -11.74
C MET A 20 3.03 7.50 -13.18
N SER A 21 3.15 6.19 -13.43
CA SER A 21 2.96 5.62 -14.77
C SER A 21 1.51 5.72 -15.28
N GLN A 22 0.56 6.07 -14.42
CA GLN A 22 -0.88 6.18 -14.72
C GLN A 22 -1.38 7.62 -14.68
N LEU A 23 -0.56 8.57 -14.26
CA LEU A 23 -0.95 9.96 -14.04
C LEU A 23 -0.52 10.87 -15.19
N GLY A 24 -1.29 11.95 -15.41
CA GLY A 24 -0.90 13.06 -16.26
C GLY A 24 0.12 13.98 -15.57
N SER A 25 0.76 14.85 -16.36
CA SER A 25 1.81 15.77 -15.89
C SER A 25 1.34 16.79 -14.84
N HIS A 26 0.04 17.06 -14.77
CA HIS A 26 -0.54 18.06 -13.86
C HIS A 26 -1.47 17.45 -12.77
N SER A 27 -1.42 16.13 -12.63
CA SER A 27 -2.21 15.43 -11.61
C SER A 27 -1.66 15.68 -10.21
N ASP A 28 -2.56 15.83 -9.24
CA ASP A 28 -2.21 15.86 -7.83
C ASP A 28 -2.36 14.45 -7.21
N ILE A 29 -1.66 14.21 -6.11
CA ILE A 29 -1.67 12.92 -5.40
C ILE A 29 -2.22 13.09 -3.98
N LEU A 30 -3.10 12.17 -3.57
CA LEU A 30 -3.60 12.05 -2.21
C LEU A 30 -2.87 10.93 -1.46
N ILE A 31 -2.20 11.27 -0.37
CA ILE A 31 -1.69 10.31 0.60
C ILE A 31 -2.69 10.18 1.74
N SER A 32 -3.25 8.99 1.92
CA SER A 32 -4.16 8.71 3.03
C SER A 32 -3.44 8.00 4.16
N ARG A 33 -3.74 8.41 5.39
CA ARG A 33 -3.13 7.90 6.62
C ARG A 33 -4.22 7.45 7.60
N ILE A 34 -4.05 6.28 8.21
CA ILE A 34 -4.98 5.85 9.27
C ILE A 34 -4.49 6.35 10.62
N VAL A 35 -5.35 7.08 11.29
CA VAL A 35 -5.09 7.54 12.66
C VAL A 35 -5.69 6.56 13.65
N HIS A 36 -4.84 6.01 14.48
CA HIS A 36 -5.24 5.29 15.70
C HIS A 36 -5.07 6.22 16.89
N SER A 37 -6.06 6.28 17.78
CA SER A 37 -6.00 7.13 18.98
C SER A 37 -4.68 6.92 19.73
N GLY A 38 -3.80 7.94 19.68
CA GLY A 38 -2.55 8.00 20.42
C GLY A 38 -1.36 7.21 19.86
N LYS A 39 -1.45 6.63 18.64
CA LYS A 39 -0.33 5.89 18.03
C LYS A 39 0.18 6.59 16.77
N ASN A 40 1.49 6.78 16.72
CA ASN A 40 2.19 7.21 15.50
C ASN A 40 2.14 6.11 14.43
N ASP A 41 2.34 6.50 13.18
CA ASP A 41 2.54 5.58 12.06
C ASP A 41 3.62 4.55 12.38
N SER A 42 3.44 3.33 11.90
CA SER A 42 4.47 2.30 12.01
C SER A 42 5.75 2.73 11.27
N ASN A 43 6.91 2.21 11.69
CA ASN A 43 8.16 2.47 10.97
C ASN A 43 8.07 2.04 9.50
N GLN A 44 7.35 0.95 9.20
CA GLN A 44 7.10 0.53 7.82
C GLN A 44 6.32 1.58 7.02
N GLY A 45 5.26 2.17 7.60
CA GLY A 45 4.49 3.22 6.94
C GLY A 45 5.33 4.47 6.67
N LYS A 46 6.18 4.86 7.62
CA LYS A 46 7.11 5.98 7.46
C LYS A 46 8.13 5.72 6.34
N ASN A 47 8.77 4.57 6.34
CA ASN A 47 9.75 4.20 5.32
C ASN A 47 9.12 4.12 3.92
N ARG A 48 7.89 3.56 3.80
CA ARG A 48 7.14 3.55 2.54
C ARG A 48 6.86 4.96 2.03
N ARG A 49 6.40 5.85 2.93
CA ARG A 49 6.16 7.24 2.57
C ARG A 49 7.45 7.93 2.14
N GLU A 50 8.55 7.70 2.82
CA GLU A 50 9.85 8.25 2.46
C GLU A 50 10.29 7.81 1.06
N GLY A 51 10.27 6.51 0.78
CA GLY A 51 10.60 5.97 -0.54
C GLY A 51 9.67 6.49 -1.64
N PHE A 52 8.38 6.62 -1.34
CA PHE A 52 7.38 7.19 -2.25
C PHE A 52 7.72 8.64 -2.61
N CYS A 53 7.93 9.49 -1.61
CA CYS A 53 8.28 10.90 -1.83
C CYS A 53 9.63 11.07 -2.52
N GLN A 54 10.62 10.21 -2.21
CA GLN A 54 11.92 10.23 -2.87
C GLN A 54 11.77 9.97 -4.37
N TYR A 55 11.00 8.95 -4.79
CA TYR A 55 10.75 8.71 -6.21
C TYR A 55 10.13 9.92 -6.91
N LEU A 56 9.10 10.52 -6.31
CA LEU A 56 8.45 11.71 -6.89
C LEU A 56 9.44 12.86 -7.09
N THR A 57 10.32 13.07 -6.11
CA THR A 57 11.37 14.11 -6.18
C THR A 57 12.37 13.80 -7.30
N GLU A 58 12.85 12.57 -7.42
CA GLU A 58 13.79 12.14 -8.46
C GLU A 58 13.22 12.25 -9.88
N GLN A 59 11.90 12.06 -10.03
CA GLN A 59 11.23 12.18 -11.32
C GLN A 59 10.75 13.61 -11.62
N GLY A 60 11.01 14.58 -10.73
CA GLY A 60 10.60 15.97 -10.93
C GLY A 60 9.07 16.13 -10.96
N PHE A 61 8.35 15.44 -10.05
CA PHE A 61 6.90 15.56 -9.95
C PHE A 61 6.49 16.99 -9.64
N GLU A 62 5.66 17.58 -10.50
CA GLU A 62 5.22 18.98 -10.41
C GLU A 62 3.83 19.16 -9.78
N GLY A 63 3.09 18.08 -9.53
CA GLY A 63 1.78 18.12 -8.88
C GLY A 63 1.88 18.37 -7.37
N ASN A 64 0.73 18.62 -6.75
CA ASN A 64 0.67 18.76 -5.31
C ASN A 64 0.44 17.41 -4.63
N ILE A 65 1.01 17.26 -3.43
CA ILE A 65 0.74 16.13 -2.55
C ILE A 65 -0.21 16.63 -1.45
N HIS A 66 -1.40 16.04 -1.40
CA HIS A 66 -2.38 16.29 -0.36
C HIS A 66 -2.37 15.13 0.64
N GLU A 67 -2.65 15.42 1.90
CA GLU A 67 -2.72 14.39 2.95
C GLU A 67 -4.08 14.40 3.63
N VAL A 68 -4.61 13.21 3.94
CA VAL A 68 -5.86 13.06 4.68
C VAL A 68 -5.70 12.00 5.76
N GLU A 69 -6.26 12.29 6.94
CA GLU A 69 -6.36 11.35 8.04
C GLU A 69 -7.73 10.66 8.01
N LEU A 70 -7.70 9.34 8.03
CA LEU A 70 -8.88 8.47 8.01
C LEU A 70 -8.92 7.60 9.27
N ARG A 71 -10.08 7.05 9.59
CA ARG A 71 -10.33 6.16 10.74
C ARG A 71 -10.81 4.80 10.26
N ILE A 72 -10.43 3.72 10.95
CA ILE A 72 -10.79 2.35 10.51
C ILE A 72 -12.30 2.13 10.56
N ASP A 73 -12.97 2.55 11.62
CA ASP A 73 -14.36 2.18 11.91
C ASP A 73 -15.32 3.40 11.88
N ASP A 74 -14.98 4.44 11.12
CA ASP A 74 -15.76 5.67 11.07
C ASP A 74 -15.96 6.10 9.60
N THR A 75 -16.87 5.39 8.94
CA THR A 75 -17.15 5.60 7.50
C THR A 75 -17.66 7.00 7.22
N ASP A 76 -18.56 7.50 8.06
CA ASP A 76 -19.17 8.83 7.86
C ASP A 76 -18.13 9.95 7.97
N TYR A 77 -17.25 9.86 8.98
CA TYR A 77 -16.11 10.76 9.11
C TYR A 77 -15.20 10.69 7.89
N ASN A 78 -14.85 9.49 7.45
CA ASN A 78 -13.97 9.30 6.30
C ASN A 78 -14.55 9.90 5.03
N PHE A 79 -15.83 9.67 4.78
CA PHE A 79 -16.52 10.18 3.60
C PHE A 79 -16.60 11.70 3.63
N ALA A 80 -16.94 12.29 4.77
CA ALA A 80 -16.98 13.75 4.92
C ALA A 80 -15.61 14.39 4.65
N ARG A 81 -14.52 13.81 5.19
CA ARG A 81 -13.14 14.28 4.97
C ARG A 81 -12.70 14.13 3.52
N LEU A 82 -13.03 13.01 2.88
CA LEU A 82 -12.70 12.76 1.48
C LEU A 82 -13.52 13.66 0.54
N ASP A 83 -14.82 13.86 0.80
CA ASP A 83 -15.65 14.80 0.04
C ASP A 83 -15.10 16.25 0.10
N GLU A 84 -14.61 16.67 1.28
CA GLU A 84 -13.97 17.98 1.46
C GLU A 84 -12.70 18.11 0.61
N ILE A 85 -11.77 17.12 0.71
CA ILE A 85 -10.46 17.21 0.05
C ILE A 85 -10.58 17.08 -1.47
N PHE A 86 -11.41 16.17 -1.99
CA PHE A 86 -11.62 16.02 -3.43
C PHE A 86 -12.34 17.22 -4.04
N ARG A 87 -13.28 17.85 -3.32
CA ARG A 87 -13.94 19.09 -3.77
C ARG A 87 -12.97 20.26 -3.83
N ALA A 88 -12.10 20.39 -2.83
CA ALA A 88 -11.10 21.47 -2.78
C ALA A 88 -9.98 21.28 -3.81
N ASN A 89 -9.70 20.03 -4.21
CA ASN A 89 -8.55 19.68 -5.05
C ASN A 89 -8.99 18.77 -6.22
N PRO A 90 -9.65 19.32 -7.25
CA PRO A 90 -10.23 18.53 -8.35
C PRO A 90 -9.16 17.89 -9.27
N ARG A 91 -7.88 18.22 -9.10
CA ARG A 91 -6.76 17.60 -9.85
C ARG A 91 -6.21 16.35 -9.20
N ILE A 92 -6.78 15.90 -8.07
CA ILE A 92 -6.38 14.63 -7.46
C ILE A 92 -6.83 13.49 -8.39
N GLU A 93 -5.86 12.87 -9.05
CA GLU A 93 -6.04 11.71 -9.92
C GLU A 93 -5.23 10.50 -9.45
N GLY A 94 -4.35 10.71 -8.47
CA GLY A 94 -3.59 9.64 -7.82
C GLY A 94 -3.87 9.55 -6.34
N ALA A 95 -3.88 8.33 -5.79
CA ALA A 95 -4.05 8.11 -4.37
C ALA A 95 -3.24 6.91 -3.87
N VAL A 96 -2.73 7.00 -2.65
CA VAL A 96 -1.96 5.92 -2.01
C VAL A 96 -2.28 5.82 -0.52
N ILE A 97 -2.25 4.61 -0.02
CA ILE A 97 -2.29 4.31 1.42
C ILE A 97 -1.23 3.26 1.75
N PHE A 98 -0.38 3.51 2.74
CA PHE A 98 0.83 2.73 3.02
C PHE A 98 0.62 1.51 3.95
N ASN A 99 -0.62 1.05 4.08
CA ASN A 99 -0.98 -0.11 4.89
C ASN A 99 -2.11 -0.92 4.24
N SER A 100 -2.59 -1.96 4.93
CA SER A 100 -3.61 -2.88 4.44
C SER A 100 -5.03 -2.31 4.36
N THR A 101 -5.28 -1.07 4.76
CA THR A 101 -6.63 -0.47 4.81
C THR A 101 -7.05 0.26 3.53
N CYS A 102 -6.42 -0.06 2.40
CA CYS A 102 -6.69 0.54 1.09
C CYS A 102 -8.18 0.50 0.69
N TYR A 103 -8.91 -0.51 1.18
CA TYR A 103 -10.35 -0.65 0.96
C TYR A 103 -11.18 0.54 1.47
N ILE A 104 -10.70 1.28 2.46
CA ILE A 104 -11.44 2.45 2.99
C ILE A 104 -11.56 3.49 1.89
N LEU A 105 -10.44 3.86 1.29
CA LEU A 105 -10.44 4.81 0.17
C LEU A 105 -11.05 4.21 -1.09
N GLY A 106 -10.79 2.93 -1.37
CA GLY A 106 -11.38 2.23 -2.51
C GLY A 106 -12.91 2.20 -2.49
N ASN A 107 -13.53 1.95 -1.33
CA ASN A 107 -14.99 2.00 -1.17
C ASN A 107 -15.54 3.42 -1.42
N TYR A 108 -14.85 4.44 -0.92
CA TYR A 108 -15.22 5.84 -1.18
C TYR A 108 -15.17 6.16 -2.69
N LEU A 109 -14.08 5.82 -3.38
CA LEU A 109 -13.93 6.05 -4.82
C LEU A 109 -15.05 5.36 -5.61
N LYS A 110 -15.35 4.10 -5.25
CA LYS A 110 -16.44 3.33 -5.86
C LYS A 110 -17.80 4.01 -5.67
N GLU A 111 -18.11 4.42 -4.45
CA GLU A 111 -19.42 5.02 -4.11
C GLU A 111 -19.61 6.40 -4.75
N ARG A 112 -18.54 7.18 -4.90
CA ARG A 112 -18.56 8.49 -5.57
C ARG A 112 -18.37 8.42 -7.08
N GLY A 113 -18.15 7.25 -7.67
CA GLY A 113 -17.92 7.08 -9.10
C GLY A 113 -16.64 7.78 -9.59
N LEU A 114 -15.59 7.85 -8.77
CA LEU A 114 -14.33 8.52 -9.10
C LEU A 114 -13.38 7.57 -9.84
N GLU A 115 -13.78 7.10 -11.02
CA GLU A 115 -13.04 6.10 -11.83
C GLU A 115 -11.70 6.59 -12.38
N ASN A 116 -11.54 7.91 -12.49
CA ASN A 116 -10.30 8.53 -12.96
C ASN A 116 -9.18 8.49 -11.91
N VAL A 117 -9.51 8.31 -10.63
CA VAL A 117 -8.52 8.29 -9.54
C VAL A 117 -7.83 6.93 -9.49
N LYS A 118 -6.51 6.91 -9.69
CA LYS A 118 -5.69 5.71 -9.62
C LYS A 118 -5.26 5.45 -8.19
N LEU A 119 -5.61 4.28 -7.65
CA LEU A 119 -5.35 3.93 -6.25
C LEU A 119 -4.33 2.80 -6.15
N VAL A 120 -3.23 3.06 -5.47
CA VAL A 120 -2.22 2.04 -5.11
C VAL A 120 -2.26 1.79 -3.61
N GLY A 121 -2.25 0.52 -3.22
CA GLY A 121 -2.28 0.11 -1.82
C GLY A 121 -1.41 -1.10 -1.53
N TYR A 122 -1.59 -1.64 -0.33
CA TYR A 122 -0.79 -2.77 0.17
C TYR A 122 -1.68 -3.89 0.67
N ASP A 123 -1.13 -5.09 0.62
CA ASP A 123 -1.66 -6.32 1.19
C ASP A 123 -2.96 -6.86 0.54
N LEU A 124 -2.99 -8.18 0.40
CA LEU A 124 -4.07 -8.93 -0.21
C LEU A 124 -5.12 -9.39 0.81
N ILE A 125 -5.61 -8.47 1.63
CA ILE A 125 -6.79 -8.79 2.44
C ILE A 125 -8.04 -8.86 1.56
N GLY A 126 -9.04 -9.66 1.96
CA GLY A 126 -10.22 -9.94 1.13
C GLY A 126 -10.91 -8.70 0.55
N LYS A 127 -11.06 -7.64 1.35
CA LYS A 127 -11.66 -6.36 0.91
C LYS A 127 -10.84 -5.66 -0.18
N ASN A 128 -9.51 -5.64 -0.05
CA ASN A 128 -8.62 -5.05 -1.07
C ASN A 128 -8.63 -5.89 -2.35
N THR A 129 -8.57 -7.22 -2.20
CA THR A 129 -8.57 -8.17 -3.31
C THR A 129 -9.85 -8.04 -4.16
N GLN A 130 -11.00 -7.88 -3.51
CA GLN A 130 -12.27 -7.64 -4.18
C GLN A 130 -12.23 -6.36 -5.01
N LEU A 131 -11.84 -5.22 -4.41
CA LEU A 131 -11.77 -3.93 -5.11
C LEU A 131 -10.72 -3.91 -6.24
N LEU A 132 -9.62 -4.68 -6.11
CA LEU A 132 -8.67 -4.88 -7.19
C LEU A 132 -9.32 -5.66 -8.35
N SER A 133 -10.06 -6.73 -8.06
CA SER A 133 -10.77 -7.52 -9.10
C SER A 133 -11.85 -6.71 -9.82
N GLU A 134 -12.46 -5.77 -9.13
CA GLU A 134 -13.45 -4.81 -9.69
C GLU A 134 -12.77 -3.68 -10.49
N GLY A 135 -11.45 -3.48 -10.36
CA GLY A 135 -10.70 -2.44 -11.04
C GLY A 135 -10.74 -1.08 -10.35
N ILE A 136 -11.26 -1.00 -9.14
CA ILE A 136 -11.28 0.23 -8.30
C ILE A 136 -9.87 0.51 -7.73
N ILE A 137 -9.21 -0.51 -7.21
CA ILE A 137 -7.80 -0.42 -6.89
C ILE A 137 -6.99 -0.73 -8.14
N THR A 138 -6.04 0.13 -8.48
CA THR A 138 -5.19 0.01 -9.66
C THR A 138 -4.12 -1.05 -9.48
N ALA A 139 -3.47 -1.05 -8.31
CA ALA A 139 -2.45 -2.03 -7.97
C ALA A 139 -2.34 -2.25 -6.45
N LEU A 140 -1.99 -3.46 -6.07
CA LEU A 140 -1.64 -3.83 -4.70
C LEU A 140 -0.20 -4.35 -4.64
N ILE A 141 0.52 -3.89 -3.64
CA ILE A 141 1.87 -4.38 -3.31
C ILE A 141 1.71 -5.45 -2.24
N ALA A 142 2.07 -6.69 -2.59
CA ALA A 142 1.96 -7.85 -1.71
C ALA A 142 3.31 -8.24 -1.13
N GLN A 143 3.30 -8.78 0.09
CA GLN A 143 4.49 -9.01 0.91
C GLN A 143 4.69 -10.49 1.29
N ARG A 144 3.87 -11.42 0.80
CA ARG A 144 3.91 -12.85 1.11
C ARG A 144 3.92 -13.16 2.62
N PRO A 145 2.92 -12.72 3.39
CA PRO A 145 2.92 -12.89 4.85
C PRO A 145 2.96 -14.36 5.30
N GLU A 146 2.37 -15.26 4.53
CA GLU A 146 2.41 -16.70 4.78
C GLU A 146 3.85 -17.24 4.68
N GLN A 147 4.58 -16.82 3.65
CA GLN A 147 5.98 -17.21 3.45
C GLN A 147 6.88 -16.63 4.55
N GLN A 148 6.66 -15.37 4.93
CA GLN A 148 7.37 -14.74 6.06
C GLN A 148 7.19 -15.54 7.35
N GLY A 149 5.95 -15.93 7.64
CA GLY A 149 5.62 -16.74 8.82
C GLY A 149 6.31 -18.11 8.78
N TYR A 150 6.21 -18.79 7.65
CA TYR A 150 6.84 -20.11 7.44
C TYR A 150 8.36 -20.03 7.62
N ASP A 151 9.04 -19.13 6.93
CA ASP A 151 10.49 -18.99 6.96
C ASP A 151 10.98 -18.56 8.35
N GLY A 152 10.23 -17.70 9.04
CA GLY A 152 10.52 -17.31 10.41
C GLY A 152 10.47 -18.48 11.39
N ILE A 153 9.42 -19.30 11.33
CA ILE A 153 9.27 -20.49 12.18
C ILE A 153 10.32 -21.53 11.82
N LYS A 154 10.55 -21.82 10.54
CA LYS A 154 11.55 -22.76 10.07
C LYS A 154 12.96 -22.36 10.55
N SER A 155 13.28 -21.07 10.43
CA SER A 155 14.55 -20.54 10.90
C SER A 155 14.72 -20.69 12.41
N LEU A 156 13.65 -20.42 13.19
CA LEU A 156 13.67 -20.63 14.63
C LEU A 156 13.89 -22.11 15.00
N CYS A 157 13.22 -23.04 14.33
CA CYS A 157 13.42 -24.48 14.52
C CYS A 157 14.86 -24.88 14.20
N ASN A 158 15.41 -24.45 13.07
CA ASN A 158 16.79 -24.71 12.68
C ASN A 158 17.79 -24.19 13.73
N TYR A 159 17.53 -23.00 14.27
CA TYR A 159 18.37 -22.45 15.32
C TYR A 159 18.32 -23.28 16.62
N LEU A 160 17.12 -23.64 17.05
CA LEU A 160 16.95 -24.36 18.33
C LEU A 160 17.47 -25.80 18.28
N VAL A 161 17.20 -26.50 17.17
CA VAL A 161 17.54 -27.92 17.01
C VAL A 161 18.93 -28.11 16.42
N LEU A 162 19.22 -27.45 15.32
CA LEU A 162 20.45 -27.64 14.55
C LEU A 162 21.56 -26.63 14.88
N LYS A 163 21.27 -25.65 15.76
CA LYS A 163 22.18 -24.54 16.12
C LYS A 163 22.64 -23.71 14.93
N GLN A 164 21.88 -23.74 13.84
CA GLN A 164 22.12 -22.91 12.66
C GLN A 164 21.57 -21.51 12.88
N ARG A 165 22.45 -20.51 12.79
CA ARG A 165 22.04 -19.10 12.90
C ARG A 165 21.54 -18.58 11.55
N PRO A 166 20.34 -17.97 11.49
CA PRO A 166 19.90 -17.30 10.27
C PRO A 166 20.68 -16.00 10.04
N ASP A 167 20.61 -15.52 8.81
CA ASP A 167 21.02 -14.17 8.52
C ASP A 167 20.17 -13.17 9.31
N LYS A 168 20.75 -12.01 9.67
CA LYS A 168 20.03 -11.00 10.45
C LYS A 168 18.85 -10.39 9.69
N VAL A 169 18.97 -10.29 8.37
CA VAL A 169 17.96 -9.71 7.48
C VAL A 169 17.70 -10.67 6.32
N ASN A 170 16.44 -11.10 6.17
CA ASN A 170 15.98 -12.00 5.12
C ASN A 170 14.86 -11.31 4.37
N LEU A 171 15.21 -10.72 3.22
CA LEU A 171 14.26 -9.94 2.43
C LEU A 171 13.39 -10.83 1.55
N MET A 172 12.09 -10.60 1.59
CA MET A 172 11.10 -11.22 0.73
C MET A 172 10.94 -10.44 -0.57
N PRO A 173 10.61 -11.11 -1.69
CA PRO A 173 10.19 -10.43 -2.90
C PRO A 173 9.00 -9.50 -2.67
N ILE A 174 8.98 -8.39 -3.40
CA ILE A 174 7.85 -7.47 -3.46
C ILE A 174 7.02 -7.84 -4.70
N ASP A 175 5.81 -8.36 -4.50
CA ASP A 175 4.92 -8.71 -5.61
C ASP A 175 4.02 -7.52 -5.97
N ILE A 176 3.92 -7.24 -7.27
CA ILE A 176 3.02 -6.22 -7.81
C ILE A 176 1.82 -6.93 -8.42
N LEU A 177 0.64 -6.65 -7.89
CA LEU A 177 -0.60 -7.26 -8.33
C LEU A 177 -1.54 -6.23 -8.92
N ILE A 178 -2.01 -6.55 -10.10
CA ILE A 178 -3.05 -5.84 -10.83
C ILE A 178 -4.21 -6.81 -11.10
N LYS A 179 -5.34 -6.31 -11.54
CA LYS A 179 -6.53 -7.13 -11.83
C LYS A 179 -6.21 -8.34 -12.70
N GLU A 180 -5.38 -8.18 -13.72
CA GLU A 180 -5.08 -9.19 -14.73
C GLU A 180 -4.23 -10.34 -14.20
N ASN A 181 -3.32 -10.11 -13.25
CA ASN A 181 -2.44 -11.15 -12.70
C ASN A 181 -2.92 -11.73 -11.36
N LEU A 182 -3.93 -11.15 -10.74
CA LEU A 182 -4.44 -11.55 -9.43
C LEU A 182 -4.81 -13.03 -9.35
N LYS A 183 -5.52 -13.55 -10.38
CA LYS A 183 -5.96 -14.95 -10.41
C LYS A 183 -4.80 -15.95 -10.37
N TYR A 184 -3.69 -15.63 -11.01
CA TYR A 184 -2.51 -16.49 -11.02
C TYR A 184 -1.81 -16.53 -9.67
N TYR A 185 -1.77 -15.38 -8.99
CA TYR A 185 -1.20 -15.30 -7.66
C TYR A 185 -2.03 -16.06 -6.63
N LEU A 186 -3.36 -15.95 -6.68
CA LEU A 186 -4.26 -16.63 -5.75
C LEU A 186 -4.24 -18.16 -5.94
N ASN A 187 -4.06 -18.65 -7.17
CA ASN A 187 -3.97 -20.09 -7.45
C ASN A 187 -2.65 -20.72 -7.03
N ASN A 188 -1.60 -19.94 -6.83
CA ASN A 188 -0.26 -20.40 -6.42
C ASN A 188 0.04 -20.13 -4.94
N LYS A 189 -0.98 -19.87 -4.12
CA LYS A 189 -0.80 -19.87 -2.67
C LYS A 189 -0.51 -21.29 -2.22
N LEU A 190 0.68 -21.50 -1.68
CA LEU A 190 1.11 -22.74 -1.03
C LEU A 190 0.30 -22.99 0.25
#